data_e480b7eeb680e4857b6f4a04faaefb95
#
_entry.id   e480b7eeb680e4857b6f4a04faaefb95
#
_cell.length_a   1.000
_cell.length_b   1.000
_cell.length_c   1.000
_cell.angle_alpha   90.00
_cell.angle_beta   90.00
_cell.angle_gamma   90.00
#
_symmetry.space_group_name_H-M   'P 1'
#
loop_
_entity.id
_entity.type
_entity.pdbx_description
1 polymer ?
#
loop_
_entity_poly.entity_id
_entity_poly.type
_entity_poly.pdbx_seq_one_letter_code
_entity_poly.pdbx_strand_id
1 'polypeptide(L)'
;MHGGLPDEIISGEHTPEQWKRRRMELERWAGREKIRRAPKRLSELNGVEVDTELLEALRLLNESGVQTEFSCAGVSPLDEPEEHSLYAYVTLVESRAAQAFVDYAAVRMGRRLLVSYESSRRRYDLSSFMLGQNRSFCLLLENCAREYARGAYRKGGN
;
A
#
# COMPACT_ATOMS: atom_id res chain seq x y z
N MET A 1 -0.13 15.24 21.45
CA MET A 1 0.93 15.23 20.46
C MET A 1 0.72 14.13 19.43
N HIS A 2 0.80 14.48 18.25
CA HIS A 2 0.66 13.55 17.14
C HIS A 2 1.91 12.70 16.97
N GLY A 3 1.75 11.47 16.51
CA GLY A 3 2.85 10.54 16.36
C GLY A 3 3.55 10.59 15.02
N GLY A 4 3.14 11.45 14.10
CA GLY A 4 3.77 11.54 12.79
C GLY A 4 4.93 12.50 12.76
N LEU A 5 5.75 12.40 11.71
CA LEU A 5 6.77 13.39 11.44
C LEU A 5 6.11 14.71 11.06
N PRO A 6 6.75 15.88 11.35
CA PRO A 6 6.13 17.17 11.07
C PRO A 6 5.70 17.38 9.62
N ASP A 7 6.38 16.71 8.68
CA ASP A 7 6.08 16.85 7.26
C ASP A 7 5.21 15.73 6.70
N GLU A 8 4.78 14.80 7.56
CA GLU A 8 3.91 13.71 7.12
C GLU A 8 2.45 14.10 7.24
N ILE A 9 1.72 13.96 6.14
CA ILE A 9 0.30 14.26 6.09
C ILE A 9 -0.45 12.97 5.81
N ILE A 10 -1.39 12.64 6.70
CA ILE A 10 -2.23 11.46 6.54
C ILE A 10 -3.54 11.87 5.90
N SER A 11 -3.84 11.27 4.76
CA SER A 11 -5.09 11.50 4.05
C SER A 11 -6.03 10.32 4.29
N GLY A 12 -7.31 10.58 4.26
CA GLY A 12 -8.30 9.54 4.40
C GLY A 12 -9.34 9.90 5.44
N GLU A 13 -10.40 9.11 5.47
CA GLU A 13 -11.55 9.40 6.31
C GLU A 13 -11.73 8.33 7.40
N HIS A 14 -10.61 7.84 7.92
CA HIS A 14 -10.68 6.85 8.99
C HIS A 14 -11.12 7.50 10.29
N THR A 15 -12.15 6.94 10.90
CA THR A 15 -12.71 7.46 12.15
C THR A 15 -11.81 7.08 13.33
N PRO A 16 -11.94 7.77 14.47
CA PRO A 16 -11.22 7.37 15.68
C PRO A 16 -11.48 5.92 16.08
N GLU A 17 -12.68 5.41 15.83
CA GLU A 17 -13.01 4.02 16.13
C GLU A 17 -12.27 3.05 15.21
N GLN A 18 -12.10 3.42 13.95
CA GLN A 18 -11.32 2.61 13.02
C GLN A 18 -9.85 2.57 13.43
N TRP A 19 -9.29 3.70 13.85
CA TRP A 19 -7.93 3.74 14.36
C TRP A 19 -7.78 2.88 15.62
N LYS A 20 -8.80 2.87 16.47
CA LYS A 20 -8.80 2.03 17.67
C LYS A 20 -8.81 0.55 17.29
N ARG A 21 -9.62 0.17 16.30
CA ARG A 21 -9.65 -1.21 15.82
C ARG A 21 -8.31 -1.65 15.25
N ARG A 22 -7.65 -0.77 14.51
CA ARG A 22 -6.32 -1.03 13.99
C ARG A 22 -5.34 -1.33 15.12
N ARG A 23 -5.35 -0.50 16.16
CA ARG A 23 -4.48 -0.71 17.32
C ARG A 23 -4.82 -2.03 18.03
N MET A 24 -6.08 -2.33 18.20
CA MET A 24 -6.48 -3.58 18.86
C MET A 24 -6.08 -4.81 18.06
N GLU A 25 -6.20 -4.74 16.75
CA GLU A 25 -5.72 -5.82 15.88
C GLU A 25 -4.22 -6.02 16.03
N LEU A 26 -3.48 -4.92 16.02
CA LEU A 26 -2.03 -4.97 16.14
C LEU A 26 -1.62 -5.56 17.48
N GLU A 27 -2.28 -5.18 18.57
CA GLU A 27 -2.01 -5.73 19.90
C GLU A 27 -2.28 -7.22 19.95
N ARG A 28 -3.39 -7.67 19.36
CA ARG A 28 -3.72 -9.09 19.30
C ARG A 28 -2.69 -9.85 18.47
N TRP A 29 -2.28 -9.29 17.34
CA TRP A 29 -1.28 -9.90 16.50
C TRP A 29 0.06 -10.01 17.24
N ALA A 30 0.47 -8.96 17.95
CA ALA A 30 1.72 -8.94 18.69
C ALA A 30 1.75 -9.99 19.80
N GLY A 31 0.59 -10.27 20.44
CA GLY A 31 0.50 -11.27 21.50
C GLY A 31 0.28 -12.68 21.02
N ARG A 32 0.12 -12.90 19.72
CA ARG A 32 -0.15 -14.22 19.16
C ARG A 32 1.14 -14.95 18.84
N GLU A 33 1.13 -16.27 19.04
CA GLU A 33 2.21 -17.12 18.55
C GLU A 33 2.17 -17.17 17.03
N LYS A 34 3.34 -17.01 16.39
CA LYS A 34 3.45 -16.98 14.95
C LYS A 34 4.26 -18.17 14.46
N ILE A 35 3.82 -18.74 13.36
CA ILE A 35 4.45 -19.90 12.75
C ILE A 35 5.06 -19.47 11.43
N ARG A 36 6.36 -19.66 11.27
CA ARG A 36 7.04 -19.39 10.00
C ARG A 36 6.88 -20.58 9.10
N ARG A 37 6.10 -20.43 8.04
CA ARG A 37 5.80 -21.54 7.13
C ARG A 37 6.67 -21.52 5.87
N ALA A 38 6.90 -20.34 5.33
CA ALA A 38 7.60 -20.23 4.06
C ALA A 38 8.30 -18.87 3.98
N PRO A 39 9.44 -18.80 3.27
CA PRO A 39 10.04 -17.51 2.98
C PRO A 39 9.11 -16.73 2.07
N LYS A 40 9.28 -15.41 2.05
CA LYS A 40 8.47 -14.59 1.17
C LYS A 40 8.83 -14.89 -0.29
N ARG A 41 7.81 -14.81 -1.14
CA ARG A 41 7.97 -15.08 -2.56
C ARG A 41 8.36 -13.80 -3.27
N LEU A 42 9.48 -13.84 -3.97
CA LEU A 42 10.03 -12.67 -4.65
C LEU A 42 9.99 -12.87 -6.17
N SER A 43 9.82 -11.77 -6.87
CA SER A 43 9.86 -11.70 -8.32
C SER A 43 10.74 -10.53 -8.71
N GLU A 44 11.22 -10.52 -9.94
CA GLU A 44 12.08 -9.45 -10.42
C GLU A 44 11.28 -8.50 -11.32
N LEU A 45 11.45 -7.19 -11.07
CA LEU A 45 10.88 -6.15 -11.92
C LEU A 45 11.99 -5.14 -12.21
N ASN A 46 12.40 -5.07 -13.47
CA ASN A 46 13.45 -4.15 -13.93
C ASN A 46 14.72 -4.23 -13.07
N GLY A 47 15.14 -5.46 -12.75
CA GLY A 47 16.35 -5.69 -11.97
C GLY A 47 16.21 -5.53 -10.47
N VAL A 48 15.00 -5.28 -9.96
CA VAL A 48 14.73 -5.11 -8.54
C VAL A 48 13.83 -6.23 -8.06
N GLU A 49 14.16 -6.81 -6.91
CA GLU A 49 13.32 -7.84 -6.31
C GLU A 49 12.11 -7.20 -5.61
N VAL A 50 10.93 -7.71 -5.89
CA VAL A 50 9.69 -7.24 -5.29
C VAL A 50 8.87 -8.44 -4.84
N ASP A 51 7.95 -8.22 -3.90
CA ASP A 51 7.05 -9.28 -3.47
C ASP A 51 6.14 -9.67 -4.62
N THR A 52 6.02 -10.98 -4.86
CA THR A 52 5.28 -11.51 -6.01
C THR A 52 3.83 -11.01 -6.05
N GLU A 53 3.20 -10.85 -4.89
CA GLU A 53 1.81 -10.38 -4.80
C GLU A 53 1.62 -8.95 -5.34
N LEU A 54 2.69 -8.17 -5.41
CA LEU A 54 2.63 -6.79 -5.89
C LEU A 54 3.21 -6.63 -7.29
N LEU A 55 3.80 -7.67 -7.87
CA LEU A 55 4.52 -7.55 -9.14
C LEU A 55 3.69 -6.91 -10.24
N GLU A 56 2.48 -7.38 -10.45
CA GLU A 56 1.65 -6.89 -11.53
C GLU A 56 1.19 -5.44 -11.29
N ALA A 57 0.85 -5.11 -10.06
CA ALA A 57 0.47 -3.74 -9.72
C ALA A 57 1.65 -2.78 -9.99
N LEU A 58 2.85 -3.15 -9.54
CA LEU A 58 4.04 -2.32 -9.74
C LEU A 58 4.36 -2.16 -11.22
N ARG A 59 4.27 -3.26 -11.98
CA ARG A 59 4.53 -3.23 -13.42
C ARG A 59 3.56 -2.28 -14.12
N LEU A 60 2.27 -2.41 -13.84
CA LEU A 60 1.24 -1.57 -14.44
C LEU A 60 1.41 -0.10 -14.09
N LEU A 61 1.74 0.19 -12.83
CA LEU A 61 1.94 1.57 -12.39
C LEU A 61 3.12 2.21 -13.11
N ASN A 62 4.26 1.50 -13.16
CA ASN A 62 5.44 2.05 -13.82
C ASN A 62 5.19 2.23 -15.32
N GLU A 63 4.49 1.32 -15.96
CA GLU A 63 4.14 1.46 -17.38
C GLU A 63 3.18 2.61 -17.63
N SER A 64 2.40 3.00 -16.62
CA SER A 64 1.47 4.12 -16.72
C SER A 64 2.10 5.46 -16.31
N GLY A 65 3.38 5.48 -16.08
CA GLY A 65 4.09 6.70 -15.71
C GLY A 65 4.09 7.01 -14.22
N VAL A 66 3.64 6.07 -13.38
CA VAL A 66 3.67 6.22 -11.93
C VAL A 66 4.90 5.47 -11.41
N GLN A 67 5.91 6.20 -10.97
CA GLN A 67 7.14 5.59 -10.51
C GLN A 67 6.99 5.08 -9.08
N THR A 68 7.28 3.79 -8.88
CA THR A 68 7.29 3.17 -7.55
C THR A 68 8.71 3.12 -7.02
N GLU A 69 8.87 3.10 -5.69
CA GLU A 69 10.18 3.05 -5.07
C GLU A 69 10.34 1.86 -4.14
N PHE A 70 9.55 1.81 -3.07
CA PHE A 70 9.58 0.72 -2.09
C PHE A 70 8.23 0.04 -2.03
N SER A 71 8.23 -1.26 -1.70
CA SER A 71 6.96 -1.98 -1.55
C SER A 71 7.15 -3.23 -0.69
N CYS A 72 6.07 -3.68 -0.08
CA CYS A 72 6.04 -4.92 0.67
C CYS A 72 4.59 -5.41 0.74
N ALA A 73 4.40 -6.73 0.65
CA ALA A 73 3.05 -7.30 0.73
C ALA A 73 2.53 -7.44 2.16
N GLY A 74 3.37 -7.15 3.15
CA GLY A 74 2.97 -7.22 4.55
C GLY A 74 2.98 -8.64 5.12
N VAL A 75 2.71 -8.74 6.42
CA VAL A 75 2.64 -10.04 7.07
C VAL A 75 1.26 -10.65 6.92
N SER A 76 1.18 -11.98 7.05
CA SER A 76 -0.12 -12.64 7.17
C SER A 76 -0.52 -12.72 8.64
N PRO A 77 -1.82 -12.89 8.94
CA PRO A 77 -2.23 -13.03 10.33
C PRO A 77 -1.64 -14.23 11.06
N LEU A 78 -1.27 -15.28 10.33
CA LEU A 78 -0.81 -16.54 10.92
C LEU A 78 0.67 -16.80 10.69
N ASP A 79 1.27 -16.13 9.73
CA ASP A 79 2.64 -16.40 9.29
C ASP A 79 3.43 -15.10 9.34
N GLU A 80 4.62 -15.17 9.89
CA GLU A 80 5.51 -14.02 10.00
C GLU A 80 6.83 -14.33 9.29
N PRO A 81 6.85 -14.26 7.96
CA PRO A 81 8.09 -14.44 7.24
C PRO A 81 9.07 -13.32 7.54
N GLU A 82 10.36 -13.62 7.44
CA GLU A 82 11.38 -12.61 7.67
C GLU A 82 11.32 -11.51 6.63
N GLU A 83 11.77 -10.32 7.02
CA GLU A 83 11.92 -9.17 6.12
C GLU A 83 10.62 -8.64 5.55
N HIS A 84 9.50 -8.88 6.22
CA HIS A 84 8.24 -8.24 5.86
C HIS A 84 7.99 -7.04 6.77
N SER A 85 7.42 -5.99 6.20
CA SER A 85 6.80 -4.96 7.02
C SER A 85 5.48 -5.49 7.57
N LEU A 86 4.96 -4.87 8.61
CA LEU A 86 3.68 -5.31 9.19
C LEU A 86 2.54 -5.10 8.20
N TYR A 87 2.45 -3.92 7.64
CA TYR A 87 1.39 -3.56 6.70
C TYR A 87 1.89 -3.63 5.28
N ALA A 88 1.05 -4.08 4.36
CA ALA A 88 1.35 -4.00 2.94
C ALA A 88 1.44 -2.54 2.54
N TYR A 89 2.39 -2.20 1.67
CA TYR A 89 2.53 -0.83 1.23
C TYR A 89 3.26 -0.72 -0.10
N VAL A 90 3.04 0.41 -0.78
CA VAL A 90 3.79 0.80 -1.97
C VAL A 90 4.10 2.29 -1.85
N THR A 91 5.36 2.65 -2.06
CA THR A 91 5.80 4.04 -2.05
C THR A 91 5.89 4.56 -3.49
N LEU A 92 5.24 5.69 -3.74
CA LEU A 92 5.23 6.31 -5.06
C LEU A 92 6.03 7.61 -5.02
N VAL A 93 6.83 7.85 -6.06
CA VAL A 93 7.51 9.13 -6.25
C VAL A 93 6.47 10.15 -6.68
N GLU A 94 6.46 11.31 -6.02
CA GLU A 94 5.49 12.35 -6.34
C GLU A 94 5.60 12.77 -7.80
N SER A 95 4.45 12.84 -8.47
CA SER A 95 4.32 13.33 -9.83
C SER A 95 2.84 13.62 -10.07
N ARG A 96 2.53 14.24 -11.19
CA ARG A 96 1.13 14.45 -11.56
C ARG A 96 0.42 13.11 -11.75
N ALA A 97 1.09 12.16 -12.39
CA ALA A 97 0.52 10.83 -12.61
C ALA A 97 0.31 10.10 -11.28
N ALA A 98 1.27 10.20 -10.35
CA ALA A 98 1.13 9.58 -9.04
C ALA A 98 -0.04 10.17 -8.26
N GLN A 99 -0.19 11.51 -8.28
CA GLN A 99 -1.31 12.15 -7.60
C GLN A 99 -2.64 11.68 -8.19
N ALA A 100 -2.74 11.61 -9.51
CA ALA A 100 -3.95 11.14 -10.17
C ALA A 100 -4.28 9.70 -9.77
N PHE A 101 -3.26 8.84 -9.72
CA PHE A 101 -3.48 7.46 -9.30
C PHE A 101 -3.91 7.38 -7.84
N VAL A 102 -3.27 8.15 -6.96
CA VAL A 102 -3.63 8.18 -5.54
C VAL A 102 -5.10 8.57 -5.37
N ASP A 103 -5.54 9.61 -6.07
CA ASP A 103 -6.93 10.05 -6.01
C ASP A 103 -7.89 8.96 -6.50
N TYR A 104 -7.52 8.30 -7.58
CA TYR A 104 -8.32 7.21 -8.14
C TYR A 104 -8.43 6.04 -7.18
N ALA A 105 -7.30 5.61 -6.62
CA ALA A 105 -7.25 4.49 -5.69
C ALA A 105 -8.00 4.79 -4.39
N ALA A 106 -7.91 6.02 -3.90
CA ALA A 106 -8.59 6.41 -2.66
C ALA A 106 -10.11 6.23 -2.78
N VAL A 107 -10.68 6.59 -3.94
CA VAL A 107 -12.11 6.40 -4.17
C VAL A 107 -12.47 4.92 -4.25
N ARG A 108 -11.65 4.14 -4.95
CA ARG A 108 -11.94 2.72 -5.20
C ARG A 108 -11.71 1.83 -3.98
N MET A 109 -10.65 2.08 -3.25
CA MET A 109 -10.27 1.22 -2.13
C MET A 109 -10.91 1.64 -0.81
N GLY A 110 -11.30 2.89 -0.71
CA GLY A 110 -11.99 3.40 0.47
C GLY A 110 -11.19 3.20 1.74
N ARG A 111 -11.83 2.64 2.76
CA ARG A 111 -11.23 2.50 4.10
C ARG A 111 -10.13 1.45 4.17
N ARG A 112 -9.94 0.65 3.14
CA ARG A 112 -8.86 -0.33 3.09
C ARG A 112 -7.54 0.28 2.68
N LEU A 113 -7.54 1.54 2.27
CA LEU A 113 -6.35 2.26 1.88
C LEU A 113 -6.05 3.36 2.88
N LEU A 114 -4.80 3.39 3.33
CA LEU A 114 -4.27 4.50 4.10
C LEU A 114 -3.25 5.21 3.22
N VAL A 115 -3.43 6.50 3.03
CA VAL A 115 -2.52 7.30 2.23
C VAL A 115 -1.79 8.27 3.15
N SER A 116 -0.47 8.30 3.06
CA SER A 116 0.30 9.35 3.68
C SER A 116 1.21 9.98 2.64
N TYR A 117 1.51 11.26 2.85
CA TYR A 117 2.39 12.01 1.97
C TYR A 117 3.49 12.65 2.81
N GLU A 118 4.72 12.48 2.38
CA GLU A 118 5.88 13.04 3.07
C GLU A 118 6.51 14.10 2.16
N SER A 119 6.34 15.36 2.54
CA SER A 119 6.76 16.48 1.69
C SER A 119 8.28 16.58 1.57
N SER A 120 9.02 16.25 2.63
CA SER A 120 10.48 16.33 2.61
C SER A 120 11.11 15.42 1.57
N ARG A 121 10.52 14.24 1.34
CA ARG A 121 11.02 13.29 0.35
C ARG A 121 10.19 13.28 -0.93
N ARG A 122 9.06 13.97 -0.93
CA ARG A 122 8.12 13.99 -2.06
C ARG A 122 7.67 12.58 -2.43
N ARG A 123 7.12 11.88 -1.43
CA ARG A 123 6.67 10.49 -1.60
C ARG A 123 5.26 10.31 -1.06
N TYR A 124 4.48 9.51 -1.78
CA TYR A 124 3.22 8.98 -1.28
C TYR A 124 3.46 7.56 -0.80
N ASP A 125 2.91 7.23 0.36
CA ASP A 125 2.84 5.85 0.81
C ASP A 125 1.40 5.40 0.79
N LEU A 126 1.13 4.36 0.02
CA LEU A 126 -0.16 3.69 -0.02
C LEU A 126 -0.03 2.42 0.79
N SER A 127 -0.83 2.26 1.83
CA SER A 127 -0.73 1.06 2.67
C SER A 127 -2.09 0.51 3.04
N SER A 128 -2.08 -0.75 3.47
CA SER A 128 -3.28 -1.35 4.05
C SER A 128 -3.54 -0.70 5.40
N PHE A 129 -4.82 -0.63 5.79
CA PHE A 129 -5.18 -0.06 7.07
C PHE A 129 -5.15 -1.09 8.19
N MET A 130 -5.48 -2.34 7.89
CA MET A 130 -5.49 -3.44 8.86
C MET A 130 -4.55 -4.55 8.39
N LEU A 131 -3.95 -5.26 9.35
CA LEU A 131 -3.09 -6.41 9.01
C LEU A 131 -3.89 -7.48 8.26
N GLY A 132 -5.12 -7.73 8.69
CA GLY A 132 -5.99 -8.68 8.03
C GLY A 132 -6.42 -8.27 6.64
N GLN A 133 -6.11 -7.04 6.22
CA GLN A 133 -6.43 -6.51 4.89
C GLN A 133 -5.20 -6.48 3.97
N ASN A 134 -4.05 -6.98 4.41
CA ASN A 134 -2.84 -6.94 3.58
C ASN A 134 -3.05 -7.63 2.24
N ARG A 135 -3.65 -8.82 2.25
CA ARG A 135 -3.90 -9.57 1.02
C ARG A 135 -4.90 -8.85 0.12
N SER A 136 -6.00 -8.36 0.70
CA SER A 136 -7.00 -7.64 -0.10
C SER A 136 -6.44 -6.32 -0.62
N PHE A 137 -5.55 -5.68 0.13
CA PHE A 137 -4.87 -4.47 -0.34
C PHE A 137 -4.11 -4.77 -1.64
N CYS A 138 -3.32 -5.84 -1.67
CA CYS A 138 -2.55 -6.19 -2.86
C CYS A 138 -3.45 -6.43 -4.07
N LEU A 139 -4.55 -7.17 -3.87
CA LEU A 139 -5.49 -7.46 -4.94
C LEU A 139 -6.23 -6.21 -5.42
N LEU A 140 -6.68 -5.37 -4.50
CA LEU A 140 -7.39 -4.14 -4.86
C LEU A 140 -6.46 -3.15 -5.55
N LEU A 141 -5.22 -3.05 -5.09
CA LEU A 141 -4.24 -2.17 -5.72
C LEU A 141 -3.96 -2.63 -7.15
N GLU A 142 -3.82 -3.93 -7.35
CA GLU A 142 -3.62 -4.47 -8.70
C GLU A 142 -4.81 -4.13 -9.60
N ASN A 143 -6.03 -4.29 -9.12
CA ASN A 143 -7.21 -3.94 -9.88
C ASN A 143 -7.26 -2.45 -10.22
N CYS A 144 -6.93 -1.59 -9.26
CA CYS A 144 -6.86 -0.15 -9.49
C CYS A 144 -5.80 0.18 -10.54
N ALA A 145 -4.63 -0.43 -10.45
CA ALA A 145 -3.54 -0.21 -11.39
C ALA A 145 -3.94 -0.66 -12.80
N ARG A 146 -4.64 -1.78 -12.91
CA ARG A 146 -5.10 -2.29 -14.18
C ARG A 146 -6.14 -1.38 -14.81
N GLU A 147 -7.10 -0.90 -14.04
CA GLU A 147 -8.10 0.03 -14.52
C GLU A 147 -7.48 1.36 -14.93
N TYR A 148 -6.55 1.84 -14.12
CA TYR A 148 -5.84 3.07 -14.40
C TYR A 148 -5.02 2.95 -15.69
N ALA A 149 -4.32 1.82 -15.87
CA ALA A 149 -3.53 1.56 -17.08
C ALA A 149 -4.40 1.51 -18.34
N ARG A 150 -5.65 1.07 -18.21
CA ARG A 150 -6.59 1.05 -19.33
C ARG A 150 -7.12 2.44 -19.69
N GLY A 151 -6.69 3.46 -18.96
CA GLY A 151 -7.06 4.83 -19.25
C GLY A 151 -8.37 5.28 -18.63
N ALA A 152 -8.86 4.59 -17.59
CA ALA A 152 -10.07 5.01 -16.90
C ALA A 152 -9.97 6.45 -16.40
N TYR A 153 -8.79 6.84 -15.94
CA TYR A 153 -8.54 8.21 -15.48
C TYR A 153 -8.57 9.25 -16.61
N ARG A 154 -8.36 8.83 -17.87
CA ARG A 154 -8.31 9.75 -19.00
C ARG A 154 -9.68 10.27 -19.38
N LYS A 155 -10.74 9.54 -19.04
CA LYS A 155 -12.10 9.94 -19.38
C LYS A 155 -12.52 11.23 -18.73
N GLY A 156 -11.95 11.56 -17.59
CA GLY A 156 -12.22 12.82 -16.91
C GLY A 156 -11.19 13.90 -17.22
N GLY A 157 -10.12 13.57 -17.89
CA GLY A 157 -9.01 14.47 -18.11
C GLY A 157 -8.93 15.12 -19.48
N ASN A 158 -9.81 14.77 -20.36
CA ASN A 158 -9.82 15.33 -21.71
C ASN A 158 -10.73 16.53 -21.82
#